data_0a1195b5745d64f027f939a36a01360e
#
_entry.id   0a1195b5745d64f027f939a36a01360e
#
_cell.length_a   1.000
_cell.length_b   1.000
_cell.length_c   1.000
_cell.angle_alpha   90.00
_cell.angle_beta   90.00
_cell.angle_gamma   90.00
#
_symmetry.space_group_name_H-M   'P 1'
#
loop_
_entity.id
_entity.type
_entity.pdbx_description
1 polymer ?
#
loop_
_entity_poly.entity_id
_entity_poly.type
_entity_poly.pdbx_seq_one_letter_code
_entity_poly.pdbx_strand_id
1 'polypeptide(L)'
;MVNYIAGQEKFGGLRDGYYINGQCAIIMFDVTAHLTYKNAPTWHRDLYRLCENIPIALCGNKMDVKNRQVKAKQVTSHRKNNLQCCEISAKSNYNFEMPFLYLARKFAGDVNLYLVGSLALAPPEVHIDLAPRKPFIPTPHIH
;
A
#
# COMPACT_ATOMS: atom_id res chain seq x y z
N MET A 1 2.83 4.80 12.53
CA MET A 1 3.84 4.79 11.43
C MET A 1 3.46 3.72 10.43
N VAL A 2 3.51 4.00 9.13
CA VAL A 2 3.26 3.02 8.06
C VAL A 2 4.59 2.63 7.44
N ASN A 3 4.90 1.35 7.40
CA ASN A 3 6.10 0.82 6.78
C ASN A 3 5.75 0.18 5.44
N TYR A 4 6.44 0.57 4.38
CA TYR A 4 6.35 -0.07 3.08
C TYR A 4 7.51 -1.06 2.90
N ILE A 5 7.19 -2.31 2.63
CA ILE A 5 8.18 -3.37 2.48
C ILE A 5 8.11 -3.90 1.05
N ALA A 6 9.20 -3.68 0.29
CA ALA A 6 9.29 -4.14 -1.08
C ALA A 6 9.38 -5.67 -1.18
N GLY A 7 8.71 -6.23 -2.19
CA GLY A 7 8.63 -7.67 -2.41
C GLY A 7 9.90 -8.35 -2.90
N GLN A 8 11.06 -7.68 -2.85
CA GLN A 8 12.32 -8.28 -3.28
C GLN A 8 12.91 -9.21 -2.21
N GLU A 9 13.03 -10.48 -2.54
CA GLU A 9 13.56 -11.52 -1.65
C GLU A 9 15.00 -11.30 -1.20
N LYS A 10 15.80 -10.54 -1.95
CA LYS A 10 17.21 -10.26 -1.66
C LYS A 10 17.45 -9.55 -0.32
N PHE A 11 16.45 -8.92 0.24
CA PHE A 11 16.56 -8.15 1.49
C PHE A 11 15.86 -8.84 2.68
N GLY A 12 15.70 -10.17 2.65
CA GLY A 12 15.00 -10.93 3.67
C GLY A 12 15.47 -10.69 5.10
N GLY A 13 16.76 -10.52 5.33
CA GLY A 13 17.33 -10.29 6.66
C GLY A 13 16.97 -8.95 7.33
N LEU A 14 16.56 -7.95 6.54
CA LEU A 14 16.14 -6.64 7.06
C LEU A 14 14.65 -6.56 7.38
N ARG A 15 13.84 -7.49 6.88
CA ARG A 15 12.37 -7.45 6.98
C ARG A 15 11.87 -7.59 8.41
N ASP A 16 12.49 -8.47 9.17
CA ASP A 16 12.05 -8.80 10.54
C ASP A 16 12.00 -7.55 11.43
N GLY A 17 12.97 -6.63 11.28
CA GLY A 17 12.99 -5.36 12.01
C GLY A 17 11.82 -4.43 11.68
N TYR A 18 11.26 -4.52 10.46
CA TYR A 18 10.10 -3.69 10.06
C TYR A 18 8.76 -4.28 10.51
N TYR A 19 8.71 -5.57 10.82
CA TYR A 19 7.48 -6.23 11.30
C TYR A 19 7.26 -6.05 12.79
N ILE A 20 8.32 -5.88 13.56
CA ILE A 20 8.24 -5.75 15.01
C ILE A 20 7.32 -4.58 15.39
N ASN A 21 6.38 -4.84 16.32
CA ASN A 21 5.32 -3.92 16.72
C ASN A 21 4.30 -3.55 15.64
N GLY A 22 4.24 -4.30 14.53
CA GLY A 22 3.17 -4.18 13.55
C GLY A 22 1.81 -4.47 14.18
N GLN A 23 0.84 -3.60 13.98
CA GLN A 23 -0.51 -3.74 14.52
C GLN A 23 -1.50 -4.28 13.50
N CYS A 24 -1.22 -4.10 12.22
CA CYS A 24 -1.97 -4.64 11.10
C CYS A 24 -1.10 -4.70 9.84
N ALA A 25 -1.54 -5.45 8.84
CA ALA A 25 -0.80 -5.56 7.60
C ALA A 25 -1.70 -5.65 6.38
N ILE A 26 -1.19 -5.20 5.24
CA ILE A 26 -1.76 -5.43 3.93
C ILE A 26 -0.72 -6.19 3.11
N ILE A 27 -1.08 -7.39 2.67
CA ILE A 27 -0.27 -8.17 1.72
C ILE A 27 -0.83 -7.91 0.33
N MET A 28 0.00 -7.38 -0.55
CA MET A 28 -0.42 -7.02 -1.90
C MET A 28 0.23 -7.93 -2.94
N PHE A 29 -0.55 -8.40 -3.90
CA PHE A 29 -0.07 -9.13 -5.07
C PHE A 29 -0.60 -8.51 -6.36
N ASP A 30 0.06 -8.78 -7.47
CA ASP A 30 -0.30 -8.32 -8.80
C ASP A 30 -1.12 -9.41 -9.52
N VAL A 31 -2.37 -9.10 -9.92
CA VAL A 31 -3.22 -10.07 -10.62
C VAL A 31 -2.71 -10.43 -12.01
N THR A 32 -1.77 -9.65 -12.56
CA THR A 32 -1.12 -9.92 -13.85
C THR A 32 0.16 -10.74 -13.74
N ALA A 33 0.61 -11.03 -12.50
CA ALA A 33 1.85 -11.77 -12.24
C ALA A 33 1.61 -12.90 -11.22
N HIS A 34 1.44 -14.13 -11.71
CA HIS A 34 1.10 -15.29 -10.88
C HIS A 34 2.11 -15.54 -9.74
N LEU A 35 3.39 -15.27 -9.98
CA LEU A 35 4.43 -15.44 -8.97
C LEU A 35 4.18 -14.60 -7.72
N THR A 36 3.67 -13.38 -7.85
CA THR A 36 3.39 -12.49 -6.72
C THR A 36 2.32 -13.07 -5.80
N TYR A 37 1.28 -13.69 -6.37
CA TYR A 37 0.27 -14.39 -5.59
C TYR A 37 0.83 -15.66 -4.92
N LYS A 38 1.69 -16.41 -5.63
CA LYS A 38 2.33 -17.61 -5.10
C LYS A 38 3.20 -17.30 -3.87
N ASN A 39 3.77 -16.10 -3.80
CA ASN A 39 4.60 -15.64 -2.68
C ASN A 39 3.77 -15.12 -1.49
N ALA A 40 2.49 -14.80 -1.67
CA ALA A 40 1.63 -14.24 -0.61
C ALA A 40 1.57 -15.12 0.67
N PRO A 41 1.48 -16.46 0.60
CA PRO A 41 1.53 -17.31 1.80
C PRO A 41 2.84 -17.21 2.58
N THR A 42 3.97 -16.98 1.90
CA THR A 42 5.28 -16.79 2.56
C THR A 42 5.28 -15.48 3.35
N TRP A 43 4.79 -14.38 2.76
CA TRP A 43 4.63 -13.11 3.44
C TRP A 43 3.72 -13.19 4.66
N HIS A 44 2.60 -13.91 4.52
CA HIS A 44 1.68 -14.14 5.63
C HIS A 44 2.35 -14.91 6.77
N ARG A 45 3.09 -15.98 6.45
CA ARG A 45 3.81 -16.78 7.45
C ARG A 45 4.85 -15.96 8.21
N ASP A 46 5.61 -15.11 7.51
CA ASP A 46 6.63 -14.26 8.13
C ASP A 46 6.00 -13.23 9.06
N LEU A 47 4.90 -12.59 8.63
CA LEU A 47 4.12 -11.68 9.49
C LEU A 47 3.54 -12.39 10.71
N TYR A 48 2.95 -13.58 10.52
CA TYR A 48 2.36 -14.32 11.62
C TYR A 48 3.39 -14.77 12.66
N ARG A 49 4.60 -15.10 12.22
CA ARG A 49 5.71 -15.49 13.10
C ARG A 49 6.16 -14.35 14.01
N LEU A 50 6.14 -13.10 13.54
CA LEU A 50 6.67 -11.94 14.22
C LEU A 50 5.61 -11.06 14.88
N CYS A 51 4.38 -11.11 14.38
CA CYS A 51 3.25 -10.31 14.83
C CYS A 51 2.03 -11.22 14.99
N GLU A 52 1.96 -11.94 16.10
CA GLU A 52 0.85 -12.86 16.36
C GLU A 52 -0.49 -12.12 16.41
N ASN A 53 -1.51 -12.71 15.76
CA ASN A 53 -2.91 -12.27 15.83
C ASN A 53 -3.21 -10.84 15.32
N ILE A 54 -2.37 -10.26 14.49
CA ILE A 54 -2.69 -8.97 13.87
C ILE A 54 -3.71 -9.14 12.72
N PRO A 55 -4.59 -8.17 12.48
CA PRO A 55 -5.46 -8.16 11.32
C PRO A 55 -4.65 -8.02 10.04
N ILE A 56 -4.90 -8.90 9.05
CA ILE A 56 -4.21 -8.91 7.76
C ILE A 56 -5.23 -8.89 6.65
N ALA A 57 -5.09 -7.97 5.69
CA ALA A 57 -5.84 -7.94 4.44
C ALA A 57 -4.96 -8.43 3.29
N LEU A 58 -5.52 -9.26 2.40
CA LEU A 58 -4.87 -9.70 1.17
C LEU A 58 -5.46 -8.93 -0.01
N CYS A 59 -4.63 -8.22 -0.79
CA CYS A 59 -5.08 -7.37 -1.87
C CYS A 59 -4.52 -7.80 -3.22
N GLY A 60 -5.42 -8.10 -4.17
CA GLY A 60 -5.07 -8.25 -5.58
C GLY A 60 -5.16 -6.90 -6.29
N ASN A 61 -4.02 -6.36 -6.70
CA ASN A 61 -3.93 -5.08 -7.40
C ASN A 61 -3.88 -5.26 -8.92
N LYS A 62 -4.10 -4.16 -9.64
CA LYS A 62 -4.13 -4.04 -11.10
C LYS A 62 -5.37 -4.66 -11.75
N MET A 63 -6.52 -4.54 -11.10
CA MET A 63 -7.81 -5.02 -11.63
C MET A 63 -8.24 -4.32 -12.94
N ASP A 64 -7.67 -3.17 -13.24
CA ASP A 64 -7.87 -2.41 -14.47
C ASP A 64 -7.25 -3.07 -15.71
N VAL A 65 -6.35 -4.03 -15.53
CA VAL A 65 -5.61 -4.67 -16.63
C VAL A 65 -6.38 -5.88 -17.17
N LYS A 66 -6.51 -5.94 -18.50
CA LYS A 66 -7.23 -7.05 -19.18
C LYS A 66 -6.53 -8.40 -19.07
N ASN A 67 -5.19 -8.42 -19.06
CA ASN A 67 -4.37 -9.64 -19.03
C ASN A 67 -4.19 -10.20 -17.61
N ARG A 68 -5.31 -10.53 -16.96
CA ARG A 68 -5.31 -11.13 -15.65
C ARG A 68 -4.80 -12.57 -15.69
N GLN A 69 -3.75 -12.89 -14.94
CA GLN A 69 -3.20 -14.24 -14.79
C GLN A 69 -3.79 -14.94 -13.53
N VAL A 70 -4.04 -14.18 -12.47
CA VAL A 70 -4.63 -14.71 -11.23
C VAL A 70 -6.13 -14.45 -11.23
N LYS A 71 -6.93 -15.50 -11.43
CA LYS A 71 -8.40 -15.39 -11.40
C LYS A 71 -8.91 -15.37 -9.96
N ALA A 72 -10.01 -14.65 -9.71
CA ALA A 72 -10.63 -14.57 -8.38
C ALA A 72 -10.90 -15.95 -7.74
N LYS A 73 -11.32 -16.94 -8.55
CA LYS A 73 -11.57 -18.31 -8.10
C LYS A 73 -10.31 -19.04 -7.62
N GLN A 74 -9.13 -18.63 -8.09
CA GLN A 74 -7.84 -19.24 -7.72
C GLN A 74 -7.29 -18.67 -6.41
N VAL A 75 -7.81 -17.51 -5.96
CA VAL A 75 -7.39 -16.86 -4.72
C VAL A 75 -8.05 -17.58 -3.55
N THR A 76 -7.43 -18.65 -3.08
CA THR A 76 -7.94 -19.50 -1.98
C THR A 76 -7.18 -19.34 -0.68
N SER A 77 -5.99 -18.73 -0.72
CA SER A 77 -5.13 -18.55 0.46
C SER A 77 -5.82 -17.78 1.59
N HIS A 78 -6.70 -16.82 1.26
CA HIS A 78 -7.46 -16.07 2.25
C HIS A 78 -8.40 -16.94 3.08
N ARG A 79 -9.01 -17.97 2.47
CA ARG A 79 -9.94 -18.88 3.16
C ARG A 79 -9.23 -19.74 4.20
N LYS A 80 -8.03 -20.23 3.87
CA LYS A 80 -7.24 -21.07 4.77
C LYS A 80 -6.73 -20.32 6.00
N ASN A 81 -6.46 -19.03 5.84
CA ASN A 81 -5.82 -18.20 6.88
C ASN A 81 -6.79 -17.20 7.50
N ASN A 82 -8.09 -17.28 7.20
CA ASN A 82 -9.12 -16.34 7.66
C ASN A 82 -8.80 -14.87 7.34
N LEU A 83 -8.23 -14.63 6.14
CA LEU A 83 -7.89 -13.30 5.67
C LEU A 83 -9.03 -12.68 4.87
N GLN A 84 -9.21 -11.37 4.98
CA GLN A 84 -10.06 -10.64 4.05
C GLN A 84 -9.32 -10.45 2.73
N CYS A 85 -9.95 -10.86 1.63
CA CYS A 85 -9.43 -10.63 0.30
C CYS A 85 -10.16 -9.47 -0.37
N CYS A 86 -9.41 -8.52 -0.92
CA CYS A 86 -9.92 -7.39 -1.69
C CYS A 86 -9.27 -7.37 -3.07
N GLU A 87 -10.05 -7.06 -4.09
CA GLU A 87 -9.55 -6.79 -5.43
C GLU A 87 -9.59 -5.28 -5.68
N ILE A 88 -8.45 -4.69 -6.01
CA ILE A 88 -8.28 -3.25 -6.12
C ILE A 88 -7.56 -2.85 -7.40
N SER A 89 -7.66 -1.58 -7.76
CA SER A 89 -6.77 -0.96 -8.74
C SER A 89 -6.27 0.37 -8.18
N ALA A 90 -4.98 0.42 -7.86
CA ALA A 90 -4.33 1.66 -7.42
C ALA A 90 -4.30 2.71 -8.54
N LYS A 91 -4.26 2.28 -9.81
CA LYS A 91 -4.24 3.18 -10.95
C LYS A 91 -5.57 3.89 -11.17
N SER A 92 -6.68 3.16 -11.05
CA SER A 92 -8.03 3.68 -11.28
C SER A 92 -8.77 4.08 -10.01
N ASN A 93 -8.13 3.95 -8.86
CA ASN A 93 -8.71 4.12 -7.53
C ASN A 93 -9.90 3.18 -7.25
N TYR A 94 -10.00 2.07 -8.01
CA TYR A 94 -11.06 1.10 -7.81
C TYR A 94 -10.87 0.36 -6.48
N ASN A 95 -11.86 0.47 -5.61
CA ASN A 95 -11.97 -0.31 -4.38
C ASN A 95 -10.78 -0.19 -3.40
N PHE A 96 -9.93 0.84 -3.57
CA PHE A 96 -8.68 1.00 -2.80
C PHE A 96 -8.92 1.26 -1.32
N GLU A 97 -10.09 1.75 -0.94
CA GLU A 97 -10.47 2.03 0.45
C GLU A 97 -10.76 0.75 1.25
N MET A 98 -11.18 -0.32 0.59
CA MET A 98 -11.68 -1.54 1.25
C MET A 98 -10.69 -2.20 2.21
N PRO A 99 -9.39 -2.38 1.88
CA PRO A 99 -8.45 -2.97 2.83
C PRO A 99 -8.26 -2.12 4.08
N PHE A 100 -8.24 -0.80 3.93
CA PHE A 100 -8.12 0.13 5.07
C PHE A 100 -9.37 0.11 5.94
N LEU A 101 -10.54 0.13 5.32
CA LEU A 101 -11.82 0.05 6.02
C LEU A 101 -11.94 -1.27 6.80
N TYR A 102 -11.56 -2.38 6.20
CA TYR A 102 -11.53 -3.67 6.88
C TYR A 102 -10.63 -3.64 8.12
N LEU A 103 -9.41 -3.13 7.98
CA LEU A 103 -8.48 -3.03 9.11
C LEU A 103 -9.00 -2.08 10.19
N ALA A 104 -9.55 -0.94 9.81
CA ALA A 104 -10.13 0.02 10.75
C ALA A 104 -11.30 -0.60 11.54
N ARG A 105 -12.19 -1.34 10.89
CA ARG A 105 -13.28 -2.08 11.53
C ARG A 105 -12.78 -3.11 12.53
N LYS A 106 -11.73 -3.83 12.18
CA LYS A 106 -11.11 -4.81 13.08
C LYS A 106 -10.48 -4.15 14.30
N PHE A 107 -9.83 -3.00 14.12
CA PHE A 107 -9.24 -2.23 15.20
C PHE A 107 -10.29 -1.63 16.15
N ALA A 108 -11.31 -1.00 15.58
CA ALA A 108 -12.35 -0.35 16.36
C ALA A 108 -13.33 -1.35 17.01
N GLY A 109 -13.36 -2.60 16.53
CA GLY A 109 -14.38 -3.57 16.93
C GLY A 109 -15.80 -3.19 16.44
N ASP A 110 -15.90 -2.27 15.49
CA ASP A 110 -17.15 -1.76 14.93
C ASP A 110 -17.27 -2.13 13.44
N VAL A 111 -18.18 -3.04 13.15
CA VAL A 111 -18.44 -3.51 11.78
C VAL A 111 -19.14 -2.47 10.91
N ASN A 112 -19.77 -1.48 11.52
CA ASN A 112 -20.51 -0.42 10.84
C ASN A 112 -19.66 0.82 10.56
N LEU A 113 -18.39 0.81 10.96
CA LEU A 113 -17.46 1.90 10.67
C LEU A 113 -17.40 2.16 9.17
N TYR A 114 -17.46 3.41 8.76
CA TYR A 114 -17.30 3.85 7.38
C TYR A 114 -16.34 5.04 7.29
N LEU A 115 -15.68 5.17 6.14
CA LEU A 115 -14.80 6.29 5.88
C LEU A 115 -15.64 7.49 5.46
N VAL A 116 -15.53 8.57 6.21
CA VAL A 116 -16.14 9.85 5.85
C VAL A 116 -15.17 10.60 4.95
N GLY A 117 -15.59 10.88 3.72
CA GLY A 117 -14.85 11.79 2.85
C GLY A 117 -14.88 13.20 3.46
N SER A 118 -13.87 13.58 4.20
CA SER A 118 -13.62 14.99 4.50
C SER A 118 -13.28 15.66 3.18
N LEU A 119 -14.01 16.76 2.85
CA LEU A 119 -13.55 17.67 1.81
C LEU A 119 -12.12 18.05 2.19
N ALA A 120 -11.14 17.56 1.43
CA ALA A 120 -9.79 18.03 1.57
C ALA A 120 -9.87 19.55 1.34
N LEU A 121 -9.59 20.34 2.39
CA LEU A 121 -9.38 21.75 2.23
C LEU A 121 -8.29 21.88 1.17
N ALA A 122 -8.59 22.53 0.06
CA ALA A 122 -7.59 22.81 -0.96
C ALA A 122 -6.36 23.36 -0.24
N PRO A 123 -5.16 22.86 -0.51
CA PRO A 123 -3.97 23.41 0.10
C PRO A 123 -4.00 24.91 -0.19
N PRO A 124 -3.65 25.76 0.80
CA PRO A 124 -3.64 27.21 0.58
C PRO A 124 -2.81 27.48 -0.66
N GLU A 125 -3.36 28.22 -1.62
CA GLU A 125 -2.64 28.62 -2.82
C GLU A 125 -1.37 29.35 -2.37
N VAL A 126 -0.23 28.69 -2.51
CA VAL A 126 1.06 29.31 -2.26
C VAL A 126 1.32 30.19 -3.48
N HIS A 127 0.98 31.47 -3.37
CA HIS A 127 1.45 32.48 -4.30
C HIS A 127 2.97 32.58 -4.17
N ILE A 128 3.67 31.88 -5.07
CA ILE A 128 5.10 32.05 -5.23
C ILE A 128 5.25 33.35 -6.03
N ASP A 129 5.53 34.46 -5.35
CA ASP A 129 5.99 35.69 -5.99
C ASP A 129 7.34 35.35 -6.65
N LEU A 130 7.28 35.03 -7.93
CA LEU A 130 8.46 34.96 -8.79
C LEU A 130 8.95 36.41 -9.01
N ALA A 131 9.67 36.95 -8.03
CA ALA A 131 10.42 38.19 -8.25
C ALA A 131 11.36 37.97 -9.44
N PRO A 132 11.38 38.88 -10.44
CA PRO A 132 12.22 38.69 -11.61
C PRO A 132 13.69 38.63 -11.18
N ARG A 133 14.35 37.53 -11.51
CA ARG A 133 15.79 37.38 -11.27
C ARG A 133 16.49 38.46 -12.06
N LYS A 134 17.19 39.37 -11.35
CA LYS A 134 18.05 40.37 -12.00
C LYS A 134 19.07 39.61 -12.85
N PRO A 135 19.29 40.03 -14.12
CA PRO A 135 20.30 39.37 -14.95
C PRO A 135 21.68 39.57 -14.30
N PHE A 136 22.46 38.53 -14.25
CA PHE A 136 23.85 38.56 -13.82
C PHE A 136 24.67 39.35 -14.84
N ILE A 137 25.14 40.51 -14.43
CA ILE A 137 26.06 41.35 -15.25
C ILE A 137 27.49 40.92 -14.88
N PRO A 138 28.27 40.31 -15.80
CA PRO A 138 29.67 40.00 -15.51
C PRO A 138 30.46 41.30 -15.38
N THR A 139 31.17 41.48 -14.30
CA THR A 139 32.15 42.60 -14.16
C THR A 139 33.30 42.38 -15.12
N PRO A 140 33.68 43.40 -15.95
CA PRO A 140 34.85 43.30 -16.79
C PRO A 140 36.11 43.29 -15.95
N HIS A 141 36.97 42.29 -16.16
CA HIS A 141 38.33 42.29 -15.63
C HIS A 141 39.12 43.43 -16.33
N ILE A 142 39.50 44.44 -15.55
CA ILE A 142 40.46 45.46 -15.95
C ILE A 142 41.86 44.88 -15.71
N HIS A 143 42.64 44.81 -16.78
CA HIS A 143 44.08 44.52 -16.73
C HIS A 143 44.84 45.68 -16.15
#